data_556cc6742c0942c502649597f2e6c866
#
_entry.id   556cc6742c0942c502649597f2e6c866
#
_cell.length_a   1.000
_cell.length_b   1.000
_cell.length_c   1.000
_cell.angle_alpha   90.00
_cell.angle_beta   90.00
_cell.angle_gamma   90.00
#
_symmetry.space_group_name_H-M   'P 1'
#
loop_
_entity.id
_entity.type
_entity.pdbx_description
1 polymer ?
#
loop_
_entity_poly.entity_id
_entity_poly.type
_entity_poly.pdbx_seq_one_letter_code
_entity_poly.pdbx_strand_id
1 'polypeptide(L)'
;MKKNVLSLALAIVFGATAVANTSINEEKKEVKANESKVTWKAYKVTGSHTGTVNLKSGALMFDEGKLTGGEFEVDMTSLISTDLEGEYKGKLEGHLKSDDFFGVENHPSSTLVFTNVKSSGKNSYEVKGDLTIKGITKPVTFDVSVYGSKATATLKVDRA
;
A
#
# COMPACT_ATOMS: atom_id res chain seq x y z
N MET A 1 -0.21 27.02 -3.25
CA MET A 1 -0.51 25.81 -2.46
C MET A 1 0.50 24.74 -2.85
N LYS A 2 1.31 24.33 -1.89
CA LYS A 2 2.36 23.31 -2.13
C LYS A 2 1.68 21.94 -2.08
N LYS A 3 1.49 21.31 -3.23
CA LYS A 3 0.99 19.92 -3.31
C LYS A 3 2.14 18.97 -2.99
N ASN A 4 2.11 18.34 -1.84
CA ASN A 4 3.03 17.26 -1.50
C ASN A 4 2.44 15.95 -2.05
N VAL A 5 2.99 15.48 -3.17
CA VAL A 5 2.57 14.22 -3.79
C VAL A 5 3.40 13.09 -3.21
N LEU A 6 2.74 12.11 -2.61
CA LEU A 6 3.33 10.87 -2.14
C LEU A 6 3.04 9.76 -3.17
N SER A 7 4.08 9.17 -3.73
CA SER A 7 3.97 7.98 -4.58
C SER A 7 4.30 6.74 -3.77
N LEU A 8 3.34 5.84 -3.68
CA LEU A 8 3.47 4.56 -2.98
C LEU A 8 3.54 3.44 -4.00
N ALA A 9 4.65 2.71 -4.02
CA ALA A 9 4.79 1.52 -4.83
C ALA A 9 4.69 0.28 -3.94
N LEU A 10 3.74 -0.58 -4.26
CA LEU A 10 3.43 -1.80 -3.54
C LEU A 10 3.78 -3.00 -4.43
N ALA A 11 4.76 -3.79 -4.01
CA ALA A 11 5.08 -5.08 -4.60
C ALA A 11 4.77 -6.17 -3.56
N ILE A 12 3.80 -7.02 -3.87
CA ILE A 12 3.27 -8.05 -2.98
C ILE A 12 3.55 -9.45 -3.53
N VAL A 13 3.99 -10.34 -2.65
CA VAL A 13 4.08 -11.78 -2.92
C VAL A 13 3.03 -12.49 -2.08
N PHE A 14 2.23 -13.31 -2.72
CA PHE A 14 1.15 -14.06 -2.06
C PHE A 14 1.25 -15.57 -2.35
N GLY A 15 0.81 -16.37 -1.39
CA GLY A 15 0.73 -17.82 -1.49
C GLY A 15 -0.70 -18.33 -1.48
N ALA A 16 -0.92 -19.53 -2.02
CA ALA A 16 -2.22 -20.16 -1.99
C ALA A 16 -2.45 -20.85 -0.63
N THR A 17 -3.41 -20.34 0.14
CA THR A 17 -4.07 -21.12 1.19
C THR A 17 -5.55 -21.17 0.86
N ALA A 18 -6.02 -22.33 0.40
CA ALA A 18 -7.42 -22.54 0.13
C ALA A 18 -8.17 -22.70 1.46
N VAL A 19 -9.05 -21.76 1.75
CA VAL A 19 -10.12 -21.97 2.75
C VAL A 19 -11.40 -22.14 1.98
N ALA A 20 -11.84 -23.38 1.84
CA ALA A 20 -13.11 -23.71 1.21
C ALA A 20 -14.25 -23.20 2.08
N ASN A 21 -15.03 -22.26 1.58
CA ASN A 21 -16.35 -21.96 2.08
C ASN A 21 -17.34 -21.83 0.92
N THR A 22 -18.44 -22.53 1.04
CA THR A 22 -19.44 -22.83 0.03
C THR A 22 -20.18 -21.59 -0.51
N SER A 23 -20.32 -21.55 -1.84
CA SER A 23 -21.30 -20.85 -2.69
C SER A 23 -21.01 -19.45 -3.24
N ILE A 24 -19.79 -19.02 -3.27
CA ILE A 24 -19.18 -18.16 -4.30
C ILE A 24 -17.76 -18.72 -4.44
N ASN A 25 -17.27 -18.95 -5.66
CA ASN A 25 -15.91 -19.48 -5.88
C ASN A 25 -14.82 -18.41 -5.56
N GLU A 26 -15.04 -17.61 -4.56
CA GLU A 26 -14.11 -16.56 -4.14
C GLU A 26 -12.98 -17.18 -3.33
N GLU A 27 -11.78 -17.13 -3.88
CA GLU A 27 -10.56 -17.63 -3.24
C GLU A 27 -9.83 -16.44 -2.58
N LYS A 28 -9.67 -16.50 -1.25
CA LYS A 28 -8.84 -15.54 -0.50
C LYS A 28 -7.40 -16.06 -0.47
N LYS A 29 -6.46 -15.24 -0.94
CA LYS A 29 -5.02 -15.51 -0.88
C LYS A 29 -4.36 -14.54 0.07
N GLU A 30 -3.82 -15.08 1.17
CA GLU A 30 -3.06 -14.29 2.13
C GLU A 30 -1.73 -13.82 1.52
N VAL A 31 -1.40 -12.56 1.74
CA VAL A 31 -0.15 -11.96 1.29
C VAL A 31 0.97 -12.34 2.25
N LYS A 32 2.10 -12.74 1.71
CA LYS A 32 3.34 -12.97 2.48
C LYS A 32 3.99 -11.63 2.80
N ALA A 33 3.66 -11.07 3.95
CA ALA A 33 4.11 -9.75 4.37
C ALA A 33 5.64 -9.62 4.39
N ASN A 34 6.34 -10.66 4.85
CA ASN A 34 7.81 -10.70 4.93
C ASN A 34 8.51 -10.83 3.57
N GLU A 35 7.81 -11.25 2.53
CA GLU A 35 8.31 -11.33 1.15
C GLU A 35 7.82 -10.16 0.28
N SER A 36 6.98 -9.31 0.85
CA SER A 36 6.38 -8.16 0.16
C SER A 36 7.16 -6.89 0.48
N LYS A 37 7.20 -5.97 -0.48
CA LYS A 37 7.92 -4.71 -0.35
C LYS A 37 7.00 -3.54 -0.65
N VAL A 38 6.93 -2.60 0.28
CA VAL A 38 6.27 -1.30 0.09
C VAL A 38 7.33 -0.21 0.10
N THR A 39 7.43 0.52 -1.01
CA THR A 39 8.33 1.67 -1.13
C THR A 39 7.53 2.95 -1.25
N TRP A 40 8.04 4.02 -0.68
CA TRP A 40 7.46 5.35 -0.81
C TRP A 40 8.44 6.31 -1.46
N LYS A 41 7.90 7.30 -2.17
CA LYS A 41 8.63 8.44 -2.71
C LYS A 41 7.82 9.70 -2.46
N ALA A 42 8.41 10.61 -1.74
CA ALA A 42 7.83 11.92 -1.43
C ALA A 42 8.52 13.00 -2.24
N TYR A 43 7.73 13.88 -2.84
CA TYR A 43 8.22 14.98 -3.66
C TYR A 43 8.07 16.30 -2.91
N LYS A 44 9.08 17.11 -2.99
CA LYS A 44 9.10 18.52 -2.53
C LYS A 44 9.64 19.40 -3.65
N VAL A 45 9.50 20.73 -3.52
CA VAL A 45 9.92 21.69 -4.54
C VAL A 45 11.41 21.53 -4.92
N THR A 46 12.26 21.14 -3.97
CA THR A 46 13.72 21.03 -4.13
C THR A 46 14.24 19.62 -4.34
N GLY A 47 13.38 18.63 -4.56
CA GLY A 47 13.80 17.24 -4.76
C GLY A 47 12.81 16.21 -4.25
N SER A 48 13.29 15.00 -4.03
CA SER A 48 12.48 13.91 -3.51
C SER A 48 13.26 13.11 -2.49
N HIS A 49 12.53 12.42 -1.60
CA HIS A 49 13.06 11.40 -0.71
C HIS A 49 12.37 10.08 -0.96
N THR A 50 13.08 8.99 -0.70
CA THR A 50 12.57 7.63 -0.86
C THR A 50 12.81 6.82 0.40
N GLY A 51 11.97 5.81 0.59
CA GLY A 51 12.13 4.89 1.69
C GLY A 51 11.24 3.67 1.58
N THR A 52 11.17 2.95 2.66
CA THR A 52 10.35 1.74 2.77
C THR A 52 9.46 1.80 4.00
N VAL A 53 8.41 1.01 3.96
CA VAL A 53 7.54 0.71 5.09
C VAL A 53 7.12 -0.75 4.99
N ASN A 54 6.96 -1.45 6.11
CA ASN A 54 6.63 -2.86 6.09
C ASN A 54 5.12 -3.07 5.96
N LEU A 55 4.76 -4.06 5.16
CA LEU A 55 3.40 -4.59 5.17
C LEU A 55 3.23 -5.41 6.45
N LYS A 56 2.14 -5.17 7.19
CA LYS A 56 1.79 -5.92 8.40
C LYS A 56 0.97 -7.15 8.05
N SER A 57 -0.02 -6.98 7.19
CA SER A 57 -0.88 -8.05 6.69
C SER A 57 -1.54 -7.63 5.37
N GLY A 58 -2.07 -8.59 4.66
CA GLY A 58 -2.86 -8.33 3.47
C GLY A 58 -3.43 -9.60 2.89
N ALA A 59 -4.47 -9.44 2.08
CA ALA A 59 -5.08 -10.51 1.32
C ALA A 59 -5.62 -9.99 -0.01
N LEU A 60 -5.62 -10.85 -1.01
CA LEU A 60 -6.27 -10.65 -2.31
C LEU A 60 -7.37 -11.68 -2.48
N MET A 61 -8.50 -11.24 -3.01
CA MET A 61 -9.64 -12.10 -3.33
C MET A 61 -9.73 -12.31 -4.84
N PHE A 62 -9.98 -13.55 -5.22
CA PHE A 62 -10.10 -13.97 -6.62
C PHE A 62 -11.38 -14.77 -6.82
N ASP A 63 -12.03 -14.59 -7.97
CA ASP A 63 -13.11 -15.42 -8.47
C ASP A 63 -12.73 -15.91 -9.86
N GLU A 64 -12.75 -17.24 -10.05
CA GLU A 64 -12.30 -17.90 -11.29
C GLU A 64 -10.94 -17.36 -11.82
N GLY A 65 -10.01 -17.12 -10.90
CA GLY A 65 -8.66 -16.60 -11.23
C GLY A 65 -8.58 -15.11 -11.55
N LYS A 66 -9.69 -14.38 -11.46
CA LYS A 66 -9.74 -12.92 -11.65
C LYS A 66 -9.76 -12.22 -10.31
N LEU A 67 -8.98 -11.15 -10.18
CA LEU A 67 -8.97 -10.32 -8.98
C LEU A 67 -10.34 -9.66 -8.77
N THR A 68 -10.92 -9.81 -7.57
CA THR A 68 -12.21 -9.25 -7.18
C THR A 68 -12.13 -8.32 -5.98
N GLY A 69 -11.10 -8.44 -5.16
CA GLY A 69 -10.96 -7.63 -3.96
C GLY A 69 -9.56 -7.68 -3.37
N GLY A 70 -9.35 -6.89 -2.33
CA GLY A 70 -8.11 -6.86 -1.59
C GLY A 70 -8.22 -6.01 -0.33
N GLU A 71 -7.40 -6.34 0.65
CA GLU A 71 -7.26 -5.59 1.90
C GLU A 71 -5.82 -5.66 2.39
N PHE A 72 -5.29 -4.54 2.90
CA PHE A 72 -3.91 -4.43 3.33
C PHE A 72 -3.79 -3.56 4.58
N GLU A 73 -2.88 -3.93 5.45
CA GLU A 73 -2.47 -3.14 6.62
C GLU A 73 -0.95 -2.93 6.58
N VAL A 74 -0.53 -1.70 6.74
CA VAL A 74 0.88 -1.27 6.73
C VAL A 74 1.28 -0.85 8.14
N ASP A 75 2.46 -1.30 8.58
CA ASP A 75 3.06 -0.89 9.85
C ASP A 75 3.79 0.46 9.69
N MET A 76 3.14 1.55 10.08
CA MET A 76 3.71 2.90 9.96
C MET A 76 4.90 3.13 10.90
N THR A 77 5.06 2.33 11.94
CA THR A 77 6.22 2.42 12.85
C THR A 77 7.52 2.03 12.17
N SER A 78 7.42 1.15 11.15
CA SER A 78 8.55 0.65 10.36
C SER A 78 9.03 1.61 9.25
N LEU A 79 8.39 2.77 9.10
CA LEU A 79 8.74 3.73 8.05
C LEU A 79 10.16 4.24 8.23
N ILE A 80 10.98 4.08 7.19
CA ILE A 80 12.37 4.54 7.14
C ILE A 80 12.70 5.19 5.80
N SER A 81 13.68 6.11 5.82
CA SER A 81 14.33 6.65 4.62
C SER A 81 15.45 5.73 4.17
N THR A 82 15.63 5.57 2.85
CA THR A 82 16.69 4.77 2.24
C THR A 82 17.68 5.60 1.41
N ASP A 83 17.42 6.89 1.24
CA ASP A 83 18.25 7.83 0.47
C ASP A 83 19.05 8.80 1.34
N LEU A 84 18.86 8.76 2.66
CA LEU A 84 19.59 9.59 3.62
C LEU A 84 20.32 8.74 4.65
N GLU A 85 21.36 9.34 5.26
CA GLU A 85 22.14 8.74 6.33
C GLU A 85 22.32 9.71 7.51
N GLY A 86 22.74 9.17 8.65
CA GLY A 86 23.10 9.93 9.84
C GLY A 86 21.97 10.84 10.36
N GLU A 87 22.34 12.06 10.73
CA GLU A 87 21.44 13.03 11.36
C GLU A 87 20.28 13.45 10.44
N TYR A 88 20.52 13.60 9.13
CA TYR A 88 19.48 13.98 8.18
C TYR A 88 18.41 12.90 8.02
N LYS A 89 18.80 11.64 8.05
CA LYS A 89 17.88 10.51 8.09
C LYS A 89 16.97 10.57 9.32
N GLY A 90 17.59 10.73 10.50
CA GLY A 90 16.82 10.82 11.76
C GLY A 90 15.84 11.99 11.79
N LYS A 91 16.25 13.15 11.28
CA LYS A 91 15.38 14.33 11.17
C LYS A 91 14.19 14.10 10.24
N LEU A 92 14.42 13.51 9.06
CA LEU A 92 13.33 13.22 8.13
C LEU A 92 12.37 12.18 8.69
N GLU A 93 12.88 11.07 9.21
CA GLU A 93 12.05 10.01 9.79
C GLU A 93 11.25 10.51 11.00
N GLY A 94 11.87 11.30 11.87
CA GLY A 94 11.19 11.93 13.01
C GLY A 94 10.06 12.87 12.56
N HIS A 95 10.30 13.68 11.53
CA HIS A 95 9.27 14.55 10.97
C HIS A 95 8.13 13.76 10.34
N LEU A 96 8.44 12.74 9.52
CA LEU A 96 7.41 11.90 8.89
C LEU A 96 6.54 11.15 9.91
N LYS A 97 7.12 10.71 11.03
CA LYS A 97 6.42 10.01 12.10
C LYS A 97 5.65 10.92 13.06
N SER A 98 6.00 12.23 13.09
CA SER A 98 5.38 13.20 13.99
C SER A 98 3.90 13.46 13.67
N ASP A 99 3.22 14.13 14.61
CA ASP A 99 1.82 14.54 14.44
C ASP A 99 1.61 15.54 13.30
N ASP A 100 2.66 16.28 12.91
CA ASP A 100 2.60 17.18 11.75
C ASP A 100 2.52 16.42 10.42
N PHE A 101 2.85 15.11 10.42
CA PHE A 101 2.80 14.29 9.22
C PHE A 101 1.91 13.07 9.39
N PHE A 102 2.44 11.91 9.75
CA PHE A 102 1.65 10.67 9.84
C PHE A 102 1.10 10.38 11.24
N GLY A 103 1.58 11.05 12.28
CA GLY A 103 1.13 10.85 13.66
C GLY A 103 1.23 9.40 14.10
N VAL A 104 2.38 8.76 13.86
CA VAL A 104 2.56 7.31 13.98
C VAL A 104 2.34 6.79 15.40
N GLU A 105 2.61 7.60 16.42
CA GLU A 105 2.37 7.23 17.81
C GLU A 105 0.88 6.93 18.07
N ASN A 106 -0.01 7.76 17.52
CA ASN A 106 -1.45 7.61 17.67
C ASN A 106 -2.09 6.80 16.53
N HIS A 107 -1.40 6.69 15.40
CA HIS A 107 -1.86 6.02 14.18
C HIS A 107 -0.78 5.06 13.65
N PRO A 108 -0.50 3.95 14.37
CA PRO A 108 0.60 3.04 14.01
C PRO A 108 0.36 2.22 12.75
N SER A 109 -0.86 2.22 12.23
CA SER A 109 -1.23 1.48 11.00
C SER A 109 -1.91 2.39 9.99
N SER A 110 -1.68 2.08 8.71
CA SER A 110 -2.47 2.58 7.58
C SER A 110 -3.12 1.39 6.88
N THR A 111 -4.31 1.58 6.32
CA THR A 111 -5.06 0.49 5.67
C THR A 111 -5.50 0.88 4.26
N LEU A 112 -5.57 -0.12 3.39
CA LEU A 112 -6.13 0.00 2.05
C LEU A 112 -7.12 -1.14 1.85
N VAL A 113 -8.38 -0.80 1.55
CA VAL A 113 -9.45 -1.76 1.27
C VAL A 113 -9.98 -1.51 -0.14
N PHE A 114 -9.98 -2.52 -1.00
CA PHE A 114 -10.52 -2.40 -2.34
C PHE A 114 -12.05 -2.32 -2.28
N THR A 115 -12.63 -1.34 -2.94
CA THR A 115 -14.08 -1.14 -3.02
C THR A 115 -14.66 -1.51 -4.37
N ASN A 116 -13.84 -1.46 -5.43
CA ASN A 116 -14.23 -1.88 -6.77
C ASN A 116 -13.00 -2.34 -7.55
N VAL A 117 -13.12 -3.43 -8.29
CA VAL A 117 -12.07 -3.97 -9.16
C VAL A 117 -12.65 -4.19 -10.55
N LYS A 118 -12.02 -3.59 -11.57
CA LYS A 118 -12.40 -3.70 -12.96
C LYS A 118 -11.21 -4.19 -13.78
N SER A 119 -11.41 -5.24 -14.56
CA SER A 119 -10.37 -5.70 -15.50
C SER A 119 -10.09 -4.61 -16.55
N SER A 120 -8.83 -4.24 -16.72
CA SER A 120 -8.36 -3.26 -17.70
C SER A 120 -7.49 -3.88 -18.79
N GLY A 121 -7.20 -5.18 -18.71
CA GLY A 121 -6.40 -5.93 -19.64
C GLY A 121 -6.06 -7.32 -19.13
N LYS A 122 -5.23 -8.06 -19.86
CA LYS A 122 -4.73 -9.34 -19.38
C LYS A 122 -3.84 -9.11 -18.16
N ASN A 123 -4.21 -9.70 -17.03
CA ASN A 123 -3.50 -9.56 -15.75
C ASN A 123 -3.43 -8.12 -15.19
N SER A 124 -4.26 -7.21 -15.69
CA SER A 124 -4.30 -5.81 -15.28
C SER A 124 -5.70 -5.40 -14.84
N TYR A 125 -5.75 -4.59 -13.78
CA TYR A 125 -7.00 -4.18 -13.14
C TYR A 125 -6.93 -2.71 -12.73
N GLU A 126 -7.99 -1.95 -13.03
CA GLU A 126 -8.24 -0.66 -12.39
C GLU A 126 -8.96 -0.92 -11.07
N VAL A 127 -8.39 -0.43 -9.99
CA VAL A 127 -8.91 -0.63 -8.64
C VAL A 127 -9.30 0.71 -8.04
N LYS A 128 -10.49 0.74 -7.43
CA LYS A 128 -10.86 1.79 -6.47
C LYS A 128 -10.78 1.20 -5.07
N GLY A 129 -10.28 1.98 -4.14
CA GLY A 129 -10.13 1.55 -2.76
C GLY A 129 -10.23 2.72 -1.79
N ASP A 130 -10.48 2.39 -0.53
CA ASP A 130 -10.44 3.33 0.58
C ASP A 130 -9.09 3.23 1.27
N LEU A 131 -8.31 4.31 1.19
CA LEU A 131 -7.02 4.44 1.85
C LEU A 131 -7.20 5.24 3.14
N THR A 132 -6.85 4.62 4.27
CA THR A 132 -6.88 5.26 5.58
C THR A 132 -5.45 5.54 6.05
N ILE A 133 -5.13 6.80 6.21
CA ILE A 133 -3.86 7.29 6.76
C ILE A 133 -4.17 8.30 7.86
N LYS A 134 -3.52 8.17 9.02
CA LYS A 134 -3.70 9.05 10.17
C LYS A 134 -5.19 9.20 10.57
N GLY A 135 -5.94 8.10 10.54
CA GLY A 135 -7.37 8.08 10.85
C GLY A 135 -8.29 8.72 9.82
N ILE A 136 -7.76 9.19 8.69
CA ILE A 136 -8.53 9.83 7.61
C ILE A 136 -8.62 8.89 6.43
N THR A 137 -9.84 8.56 6.01
CA THR A 137 -10.12 7.70 4.87
C THR A 137 -10.47 8.53 3.64
N LYS A 138 -9.75 8.28 2.54
CA LYS A 138 -10.03 8.89 1.23
C LYS A 138 -10.07 7.83 0.15
N PRO A 139 -10.96 7.95 -0.85
CA PRO A 139 -10.97 7.06 -1.99
C PRO A 139 -9.73 7.30 -2.87
N VAL A 140 -9.15 6.22 -3.36
CA VAL A 140 -8.03 6.23 -4.31
C VAL A 140 -8.35 5.34 -5.50
N THR A 141 -7.79 5.67 -6.66
CA THR A 141 -7.87 4.85 -7.88
C THR A 141 -6.47 4.58 -8.38
N PHE A 142 -6.17 3.33 -8.69
CA PHE A 142 -4.85 2.90 -9.11
C PHE A 142 -4.94 1.61 -9.93
N ASP A 143 -3.84 1.29 -10.63
CA ASP A 143 -3.73 0.06 -11.39
C ASP A 143 -3.01 -1.02 -10.59
N VAL A 144 -3.50 -2.25 -10.72
CA VAL A 144 -2.90 -3.47 -10.16
C VAL A 144 -2.60 -4.42 -11.29
N SER A 145 -1.38 -4.97 -11.28
CA SER A 145 -0.99 -6.05 -12.18
C SER A 145 -0.75 -7.33 -11.37
N VAL A 146 -1.29 -8.45 -11.86
CA VAL A 146 -1.16 -9.76 -11.19
C VAL A 146 -0.52 -10.75 -12.17
N TYR A 147 0.66 -11.26 -11.82
CA TYR A 147 1.40 -12.24 -12.60
C TYR A 147 1.81 -13.43 -11.71
N GLY A 148 1.20 -14.58 -11.94
CA GLY A 148 1.45 -15.77 -11.13
C GLY A 148 1.13 -15.51 -9.65
N SER A 149 2.13 -15.57 -8.78
CA SER A 149 2.02 -15.32 -7.35
C SER A 149 2.46 -13.91 -6.92
N LYS A 150 2.57 -12.98 -7.87
CA LYS A 150 2.99 -11.60 -7.61
C LYS A 150 1.92 -10.61 -8.04
N ALA A 151 1.67 -9.63 -7.22
CA ALA A 151 0.87 -8.46 -7.57
C ALA A 151 1.68 -7.19 -7.32
N THR A 152 1.52 -6.21 -8.21
CA THR A 152 2.19 -4.90 -8.10
C THR A 152 1.18 -3.79 -8.30
N ALA A 153 1.35 -2.71 -7.57
CA ALA A 153 0.54 -1.50 -7.69
C ALA A 153 1.38 -0.26 -7.42
N THR A 154 0.97 0.85 -8.00
CA THR A 154 1.53 2.18 -7.70
C THR A 154 0.40 3.15 -7.42
N LEU A 155 0.42 3.76 -6.25
CA LEU A 155 -0.55 4.75 -5.82
C LEU A 155 0.11 6.12 -5.73
N LYS A 156 -0.64 7.15 -6.12
CA LYS A 156 -0.28 8.55 -5.85
C LYS A 156 -1.26 9.09 -4.83
N VAL A 157 -0.72 9.61 -3.74
CA VAL A 157 -1.50 10.18 -2.65
C VAL A 157 -1.19 11.67 -2.54
N ASP A 158 -2.22 12.50 -2.65
CA ASP A 158 -2.10 13.92 -2.31
C ASP A 158 -2.47 14.06 -0.83
N ARG A 159 -1.54 14.60 -0.06
CA ARG A 159 -1.71 14.75 1.38
C ARG A 159 -2.37 16.08 1.77
N ALA A 160 -2.65 16.96 0.83
CA ALA A 160 -3.30 18.25 1.10
C ALA A 160 -4.76 18.08 1.54
#